data_15903b3e39a4c10730034d2880217133
#
_entry.id   15903b3e39a4c10730034d2880217133
#
_cell.length_a   1.000
_cell.length_b   1.000
_cell.length_c   1.000
_cell.angle_alpha   90.00
_cell.angle_beta   90.00
_cell.angle_gamma   90.00
#
_symmetry.space_group_name_H-M   'P 1'
#
loop_
_entity.id
_entity.type
_entity.pdbx_description
1 polymer ?
#
loop_
_entity_poly.entity_id
_entity_poly.type
_entity_poly.pdbx_seq_one_letter_code
_entity_poly.pdbx_strand_id
1 'polypeptide(L)'
;VATIYFSTKKLGFESRGVPVFRKSREFIGKLTGTSSHQGIAAEIGDFPYEPERNILALNKSQLNLVMLDRVNDPHNLGAVIRVCDGAGIDAVIIGERFGTGVTPTAFKTSAGAAAHVPIVRSQSLAGFTEQLLKADFRIFSVENGVEAISLADSGKHLSFRNLFIFGSEGEGISRALLRKSHYVVTIPMRGHVNSLNLSTSVAVTLYKLL
;
A
#
# COMPACT_ATOMS: atom_id res chain seq x y z
N VAL A 1 -2.27 -11.57 16.71
CA VAL A 1 -3.72 -11.75 17.02
C VAL A 1 -3.84 -12.02 18.50
N ALA A 2 -4.65 -11.23 19.22
CA ALA A 2 -4.88 -11.41 20.66
C ALA A 2 -6.03 -12.40 20.94
N THR A 3 -7.10 -12.33 20.15
CA THR A 3 -8.29 -13.15 20.37
C THR A 3 -9.04 -13.37 19.06
N ILE A 4 -9.65 -14.55 18.90
CA ILE A 4 -10.51 -14.87 17.77
C ILE A 4 -11.93 -15.14 18.27
N TYR A 5 -12.92 -14.52 17.61
CA TYR A 5 -14.34 -14.74 17.84
C TYR A 5 -14.97 -15.37 16.60
N PHE A 6 -15.81 -16.36 16.78
CA PHE A 6 -16.50 -17.01 15.66
C PHE A 6 -17.95 -17.40 16.00
N SER A 7 -18.82 -17.46 14.98
CA SER A 7 -20.25 -17.81 15.12
C SER A 7 -20.66 -19.03 14.32
N THR A 8 -19.74 -19.59 13.53
CA THR A 8 -19.97 -20.79 12.71
C THR A 8 -19.99 -22.05 13.56
N LYS A 9 -20.45 -23.20 13.00
CA LYS A 9 -20.47 -24.47 13.71
C LYS A 9 -19.05 -24.97 14.04
N LYS A 10 -18.09 -24.70 13.20
CA LYS A 10 -16.68 -25.07 13.34
C LYS A 10 -15.77 -23.91 12.90
N LEU A 11 -14.64 -23.73 13.56
CA LEU A 11 -13.56 -22.91 13.06
C LEU A 11 -12.90 -23.64 11.89
N GLY A 12 -12.74 -22.96 10.74
CA GLY A 12 -12.22 -23.56 9.53
C GLY A 12 -10.69 -23.65 9.46
N PHE A 13 -9.98 -23.32 10.56
CA PHE A 13 -8.52 -23.31 10.64
C PHE A 13 -8.03 -23.55 12.08
N GLU A 14 -6.75 -23.84 12.24
CA GLU A 14 -6.11 -24.00 13.53
C GLU A 14 -5.82 -22.65 14.20
N SER A 15 -6.13 -22.49 15.48
CA SER A 15 -5.92 -21.24 16.23
C SER A 15 -4.45 -20.97 16.58
N ARG A 16 -3.58 -21.98 16.47
CA ARG A 16 -2.14 -21.92 16.80
C ARG A 16 -1.86 -21.28 18.17
N GLY A 17 -2.66 -21.63 19.18
CA GLY A 17 -2.50 -21.13 20.54
C GLY A 17 -3.19 -19.79 20.82
N VAL A 18 -3.82 -19.16 19.82
CA VAL A 18 -4.62 -17.95 20.04
C VAL A 18 -5.93 -18.32 20.73
N PRO A 19 -6.36 -17.60 21.81
CA PRO A 19 -7.65 -17.81 22.44
C PRO A 19 -8.80 -17.67 21.44
N VAL A 20 -9.74 -18.62 21.48
CA VAL A 20 -10.85 -18.68 20.52
C VAL A 20 -12.17 -18.79 21.28
N PHE A 21 -13.10 -17.89 20.98
CA PHE A 21 -14.41 -17.86 21.64
C PHE A 21 -15.55 -17.95 20.61
N ARG A 22 -16.48 -18.85 20.86
CA ARG A 22 -17.73 -18.90 20.10
C ARG A 22 -18.69 -17.83 20.60
N LYS A 23 -19.18 -16.98 19.71
CA LYS A 23 -20.10 -15.87 20.00
C LYS A 23 -21.22 -15.83 18.97
N SER A 24 -22.30 -15.09 19.24
CA SER A 24 -23.37 -14.88 18.28
C SER A 24 -22.92 -13.99 17.10
N ARG A 25 -23.60 -14.09 15.95
CA ARG A 25 -23.36 -13.19 14.80
C ARG A 25 -23.59 -11.72 15.19
N GLU A 26 -24.59 -11.46 16.04
CA GLU A 26 -24.88 -10.12 16.54
C GLU A 26 -23.70 -9.55 17.35
N PHE A 27 -23.11 -10.36 18.24
CA PHE A 27 -21.93 -9.96 19.00
C PHE A 27 -20.75 -9.60 18.06
N ILE A 28 -20.47 -10.45 17.06
CA ILE A 28 -19.40 -10.21 16.10
C ILE A 28 -19.70 -8.96 15.28
N GLY A 29 -20.96 -8.74 14.87
CA GLY A 29 -21.39 -7.54 14.16
C GLY A 29 -21.17 -6.25 14.98
N LYS A 30 -21.50 -6.26 16.27
CA LYS A 30 -21.22 -5.14 17.19
C LYS A 30 -19.71 -4.89 17.33
N LEU A 31 -18.91 -5.96 17.48
CA LEU A 31 -17.46 -5.86 17.63
C LEU A 31 -16.77 -5.30 16.38
N THR A 32 -17.22 -5.71 15.20
CA THR A 32 -16.60 -5.32 13.91
C THR A 32 -17.22 -4.07 13.30
N GLY A 33 -18.34 -3.58 13.83
CA GLY A 33 -19.09 -2.45 13.23
C GLY A 33 -19.71 -2.76 11.87
N THR A 34 -19.81 -4.03 11.46
CA THR A 34 -20.31 -4.44 10.15
C THR A 34 -21.08 -5.76 10.19
N SER A 35 -22.06 -5.93 9.32
CA SER A 35 -22.75 -7.21 9.07
C SER A 35 -21.97 -8.16 8.15
N SER A 36 -20.97 -7.64 7.42
CA SER A 36 -20.18 -8.37 6.42
C SER A 36 -18.95 -9.10 7.00
N HIS A 37 -19.06 -9.58 8.26
CA HIS A 37 -17.96 -10.23 8.98
C HIS A 37 -17.80 -11.73 8.70
N GLN A 38 -18.66 -12.33 7.86
CA GLN A 38 -18.62 -13.76 7.50
C GLN A 38 -18.64 -14.73 8.70
N GLY A 39 -19.06 -14.28 9.87
CA GLY A 39 -19.13 -15.07 11.10
C GLY A 39 -17.83 -15.23 11.87
N ILE A 40 -16.81 -14.44 11.56
CA ILE A 40 -15.52 -14.45 12.25
C ILE A 40 -15.01 -13.02 12.46
N ALA A 41 -14.34 -12.79 13.58
CA ALA A 41 -13.56 -11.59 13.87
C ALA A 41 -12.30 -11.95 14.64
N ALA A 42 -11.25 -11.17 14.46
CA ALA A 42 -10.03 -11.26 15.23
C ALA A 42 -9.71 -9.91 15.87
N GLU A 43 -9.40 -9.95 17.15
CA GLU A 43 -8.83 -8.81 17.86
C GLU A 43 -7.32 -8.82 17.67
N ILE A 44 -6.78 -7.72 17.15
CA ILE A 44 -5.35 -7.56 16.90
C ILE A 44 -4.85 -6.32 17.66
N GLY A 45 -3.58 -6.33 18.04
CA GLY A 45 -2.90 -5.13 18.55
C GLY A 45 -2.61 -4.13 17.42
N ASP A 46 -1.75 -3.17 17.72
CA ASP A 46 -1.29 -2.21 16.73
C ASP A 46 -0.65 -2.90 15.53
N PHE A 47 -0.85 -2.32 14.35
CA PHE A 47 -0.25 -2.86 13.13
C PHE A 47 1.29 -2.72 13.21
N PRO A 48 2.05 -3.81 12.96
CA PRO A 48 3.50 -3.81 13.07
C PRO A 48 4.14 -3.17 11.82
N TYR A 49 4.30 -1.84 11.83
CA TYR A 49 5.00 -1.13 10.75
C TYR A 49 6.49 -1.42 10.76
N GLU A 50 7.06 -1.61 9.56
CA GLU A 50 8.49 -1.76 9.40
C GLU A 50 9.22 -0.42 9.57
N PRO A 51 10.35 -0.38 10.29
CA PRO A 51 11.21 0.80 10.35
C PRO A 51 11.86 1.09 8.98
N GLU A 52 12.00 2.39 8.63
CA GLU A 52 12.68 2.83 7.39
C GLU A 52 14.07 2.20 7.21
N ARG A 53 14.85 2.09 8.31
CA ARG A 53 16.19 1.49 8.30
C ARG A 53 16.21 0.03 7.81
N ASN A 54 15.15 -0.74 8.06
CA ASN A 54 15.08 -2.13 7.62
C ASN A 54 14.97 -2.21 6.08
N ILE A 55 14.25 -1.27 5.47
CA ILE A 55 14.14 -1.19 4.00
C ILE A 55 15.47 -0.78 3.36
N LEU A 56 16.16 0.19 3.95
CA LEU A 56 17.49 0.61 3.49
C LEU A 56 18.54 -0.50 3.61
N ALA A 57 18.40 -1.39 4.61
CA ALA A 57 19.29 -2.52 4.87
C ALA A 57 18.97 -3.76 4.01
N LEU A 58 17.91 -3.76 3.21
CA LEU A 58 17.59 -4.89 2.35
C LEU A 58 18.70 -5.15 1.34
N ASN A 59 19.29 -6.34 1.42
CA ASN A 59 20.33 -6.80 0.49
C ASN A 59 19.72 -7.72 -0.57
N LYS A 60 18.97 -7.11 -1.50
CA LYS A 60 18.43 -7.80 -2.68
C LYS A 60 19.03 -7.19 -3.95
N SER A 61 19.22 -7.98 -4.97
CA SER A 61 19.70 -7.53 -6.28
C SER A 61 18.72 -6.56 -6.95
N GLN A 62 17.43 -6.77 -6.75
CA GLN A 62 16.37 -5.90 -7.24
C GLN A 62 15.43 -5.50 -6.10
N LEU A 63 15.09 -4.22 -6.01
CA LEU A 63 14.17 -3.66 -5.01
C LEU A 63 13.18 -2.73 -5.69
N ASN A 64 11.90 -3.00 -5.50
CA ASN A 64 10.81 -2.18 -6.01
C ASN A 64 9.92 -1.75 -4.85
N LEU A 65 9.81 -0.46 -4.63
CA LEU A 65 9.04 0.15 -3.55
C LEU A 65 7.88 0.97 -4.11
N VAL A 66 6.79 1.02 -3.37
CA VAL A 66 5.65 1.91 -3.64
C VAL A 66 5.51 2.90 -2.50
N MET A 67 5.39 4.18 -2.80
CA MET A 67 5.11 5.25 -1.84
C MET A 67 3.78 5.92 -2.15
N LEU A 68 2.98 6.11 -1.11
CA LEU A 68 1.66 6.73 -1.21
C LEU A 68 1.66 8.07 -0.48
N ASP A 69 1.47 9.15 -1.23
CA ASP A 69 1.40 10.50 -0.68
C ASP A 69 -0.06 10.90 -0.43
N ARG A 70 -0.40 11.18 0.84
CA ARG A 70 -1.70 11.71 1.30
C ARG A 70 -2.92 10.83 0.97
N VAL A 71 -2.77 9.52 0.99
CA VAL A 71 -3.87 8.58 0.77
C VAL A 71 -4.70 8.45 2.05
N ASN A 72 -5.92 8.99 2.05
CA ASN A 72 -6.79 9.09 3.23
C ASN A 72 -7.85 7.98 3.29
N ASP A 73 -8.22 7.38 2.17
CA ASP A 73 -9.22 6.32 2.13
C ASP A 73 -8.58 4.96 2.46
N PRO A 74 -8.99 4.28 3.56
CA PRO A 74 -8.50 2.97 3.92
C PRO A 74 -8.88 1.88 2.90
N HIS A 75 -9.94 2.06 2.11
CA HIS A 75 -10.28 1.14 1.02
C HIS A 75 -9.25 1.21 -0.10
N ASN A 76 -8.85 2.41 -0.51
CA ASN A 76 -7.80 2.62 -1.51
C ASN A 76 -6.46 2.07 -1.00
N LEU A 77 -6.09 2.35 0.25
CA LEU A 77 -4.87 1.80 0.84
C LEU A 77 -4.85 0.26 0.79
N GLY A 78 -5.94 -0.38 1.24
CA GLY A 78 -6.03 -1.84 1.22
C GLY A 78 -5.96 -2.43 -0.19
N ALA A 79 -6.64 -1.81 -1.16
CA ALA A 79 -6.60 -2.23 -2.56
C ALA A 79 -5.19 -2.09 -3.16
N VAL A 80 -4.48 -0.99 -2.86
CA VAL A 80 -3.08 -0.80 -3.28
C VAL A 80 -2.16 -1.86 -2.68
N ILE A 81 -2.25 -2.13 -1.37
CA ILE A 81 -1.44 -3.17 -0.72
C ILE A 81 -1.66 -4.53 -1.39
N ARG A 82 -2.90 -4.87 -1.74
CA ARG A 82 -3.22 -6.10 -2.46
C ARG A 82 -2.57 -6.17 -3.84
N VAL A 83 -2.58 -5.06 -4.58
CA VAL A 83 -1.90 -4.95 -5.87
C VAL A 83 -0.39 -5.11 -5.70
N CYS A 84 0.19 -4.46 -4.70
CA CYS A 84 1.62 -4.52 -4.40
C CYS A 84 2.08 -5.93 -4.06
N ASP A 85 1.30 -6.68 -3.27
CA ASP A 85 1.56 -8.10 -3.00
C ASP A 85 1.57 -8.93 -4.28
N GLY A 86 0.52 -8.78 -5.11
CA GLY A 86 0.41 -9.50 -6.38
C GLY A 86 1.50 -9.13 -7.40
N ALA A 87 2.05 -7.93 -7.34
CA ALA A 87 3.13 -7.46 -8.21
C ALA A 87 4.55 -7.73 -7.64
N GLY A 88 4.66 -8.32 -6.44
CA GLY A 88 5.94 -8.63 -5.82
C GLY A 88 6.71 -7.41 -5.31
N ILE A 89 6.02 -6.36 -4.86
CA ILE A 89 6.63 -5.16 -4.28
C ILE A 89 7.27 -5.49 -2.93
N ASP A 90 8.47 -5.00 -2.72
CA ASP A 90 9.27 -5.28 -1.51
C ASP A 90 8.79 -4.51 -0.28
N ALA A 91 8.23 -3.32 -0.44
CA ALA A 91 7.55 -2.59 0.63
C ALA A 91 6.62 -1.50 0.10
N VAL A 92 5.57 -1.19 0.90
CA VAL A 92 4.69 -0.04 0.72
C VAL A 92 5.02 1.00 1.79
N ILE A 93 5.21 2.26 1.37
CA ILE A 93 5.56 3.38 2.24
C ILE A 93 4.36 4.32 2.30
N ILE A 94 3.90 4.64 3.51
CA ILE A 94 2.82 5.60 3.75
C ILE A 94 3.31 6.71 4.70
N GLY A 95 2.69 7.88 4.63
CA GLY A 95 2.99 8.97 5.56
C GLY A 95 2.33 8.74 6.92
N GLU A 96 3.00 9.13 8.00
CA GLU A 96 2.42 9.18 9.33
C GLU A 96 1.38 10.31 9.45
N ARG A 97 1.63 11.40 8.73
CA ARG A 97 0.73 12.56 8.67
C ARG A 97 0.04 12.62 7.31
N PHE A 98 -1.17 13.17 7.30
CA PHE A 98 -1.96 13.41 6.08
C PHE A 98 -2.28 12.13 5.28
N GLY A 99 -2.44 11.00 5.97
CA GLY A 99 -2.83 9.74 5.35
C GLY A 99 -3.44 8.78 6.36
N THR A 100 -4.17 7.77 5.86
CA THR A 100 -4.67 6.69 6.69
C THR A 100 -3.57 5.67 6.99
N GLY A 101 -3.61 5.07 8.18
CA GLY A 101 -2.83 3.88 8.50
C GLY A 101 -3.53 2.59 8.07
N VAL A 102 -2.90 1.46 8.36
CA VAL A 102 -3.50 0.13 8.15
C VAL A 102 -4.57 -0.12 9.21
N THR A 103 -5.77 0.37 8.93
CA THR A 103 -6.97 0.15 9.73
C THR A 103 -7.54 -1.25 9.50
N PRO A 104 -8.49 -1.74 10.32
CA PRO A 104 -9.23 -2.97 10.05
C PRO A 104 -9.87 -3.01 8.66
N THR A 105 -10.34 -1.86 8.16
CA THR A 105 -10.90 -1.71 6.80
C THR A 105 -9.83 -1.93 5.74
N ALA A 106 -8.68 -1.26 5.86
CA ALA A 106 -7.56 -1.44 4.93
C ALA A 106 -7.05 -2.89 4.94
N PHE A 107 -6.90 -3.49 6.14
CA PHE A 107 -6.50 -4.89 6.28
C PHE A 107 -7.47 -5.84 5.59
N LYS A 108 -8.79 -5.66 5.79
CA LYS A 108 -9.82 -6.47 5.15
C LYS A 108 -9.81 -6.30 3.62
N THR A 109 -9.73 -5.06 3.13
CA THR A 109 -9.72 -4.74 1.70
C THR A 109 -8.46 -5.27 1.00
N SER A 110 -7.34 -5.36 1.71
CA SER A 110 -6.13 -5.98 1.19
C SER A 110 -6.24 -7.50 0.98
N ALA A 111 -7.35 -8.14 1.40
CA ALA A 111 -7.56 -9.59 1.35
C ALA A 111 -6.42 -10.38 2.03
N GLY A 112 -5.81 -9.82 3.08
CA GLY A 112 -4.73 -10.43 3.85
C GLY A 112 -3.32 -10.03 3.38
N ALA A 113 -3.16 -9.38 2.23
CA ALA A 113 -1.87 -8.95 1.70
C ALA A 113 -1.07 -8.06 2.68
N ALA A 114 -1.77 -7.27 3.51
CA ALA A 114 -1.13 -6.45 4.55
C ALA A 114 -0.37 -7.27 5.63
N ALA A 115 -0.58 -8.57 5.72
CA ALA A 115 0.19 -9.46 6.59
C ALA A 115 1.50 -9.97 5.94
N HIS A 116 1.69 -9.74 4.66
CA HIS A 116 2.81 -10.28 3.86
C HIS A 116 3.71 -9.19 3.32
N VAL A 117 3.14 -8.08 2.86
CA VAL A 117 3.92 -6.94 2.33
C VAL A 117 4.40 -6.07 3.49
N PRO A 118 5.71 -5.81 3.63
CA PRO A 118 6.24 -4.86 4.59
C PRO A 118 5.64 -3.47 4.36
N ILE A 119 5.10 -2.85 5.43
CA ILE A 119 4.52 -1.50 5.35
C ILE A 119 5.29 -0.57 6.27
N VAL A 120 5.88 0.46 5.70
CA VAL A 120 6.61 1.52 6.41
C VAL A 120 5.68 2.70 6.67
N ARG A 121 5.67 3.19 7.90
CA ARG A 121 4.99 4.44 8.26
C ARG A 121 6.02 5.53 8.54
N SER A 122 6.26 6.37 7.53
CA SER A 122 7.30 7.39 7.55
C SER A 122 6.81 8.70 8.17
N GLN A 123 7.62 9.30 9.03
CA GLN A 123 7.36 10.63 9.58
C GLN A 123 7.51 11.73 8.52
N SER A 124 8.39 11.50 7.53
CA SER A 124 8.64 12.42 6.42
C SER A 124 8.90 11.68 5.12
N LEU A 125 7.89 11.56 4.27
CA LEU A 125 8.06 10.94 2.94
C LEU A 125 9.18 11.59 2.14
N ALA A 126 9.27 12.93 2.16
CA ALA A 126 10.32 13.66 1.46
C ALA A 126 11.73 13.38 2.05
N GLY A 127 11.84 13.27 3.39
CA GLY A 127 13.09 12.91 4.06
C GLY A 127 13.51 11.48 3.76
N PHE A 128 12.56 10.55 3.77
CA PHE A 128 12.85 9.15 3.43
C PHE A 128 13.20 8.99 1.94
N THR A 129 12.57 9.76 1.05
CA THR A 129 12.95 9.80 -0.38
C THR A 129 14.40 10.25 -0.56
N GLU A 130 14.91 11.22 0.24
CA GLU A 130 16.32 11.62 0.20
C GLU A 130 17.28 10.49 0.64
N GLN A 131 16.89 9.69 1.63
CA GLN A 131 17.65 8.53 2.04
C GLN A 131 17.69 7.46 0.93
N LEU A 132 16.55 7.23 0.27
CA LEU A 132 16.44 6.30 -0.86
C LEU A 132 17.26 6.78 -2.07
N LEU A 133 17.28 8.09 -2.36
CA LEU A 133 18.17 8.66 -3.39
C LEU A 133 19.64 8.39 -3.11
N LYS A 134 20.09 8.53 -1.85
CA LYS A 134 21.47 8.21 -1.42
C LYS A 134 21.77 6.72 -1.47
N ALA A 135 20.74 5.87 -1.49
CA ALA A 135 20.82 4.42 -1.63
C ALA A 135 20.58 3.95 -3.08
N ASP A 136 20.81 4.84 -4.07
CA ASP A 136 20.74 4.60 -5.52
C ASP A 136 19.35 4.16 -6.04
N PHE A 137 18.27 4.56 -5.37
CA PHE A 137 16.94 4.33 -5.90
C PHE A 137 16.62 5.30 -7.04
N ARG A 138 16.06 4.77 -8.12
CA ARG A 138 15.43 5.52 -9.18
C ARG A 138 14.00 5.88 -8.79
N ILE A 139 13.66 7.15 -8.82
CA ILE A 139 12.37 7.67 -8.34
C ILE A 139 11.48 8.00 -9.53
N PHE A 140 10.28 7.41 -9.54
CA PHE A 140 9.23 7.62 -10.51
C PHE A 140 7.99 8.17 -9.81
N SER A 141 7.54 9.36 -10.16
CA SER A 141 6.25 9.90 -9.73
C SER A 141 5.20 9.64 -10.80
N VAL A 142 4.14 8.93 -10.45
CA VAL A 142 3.06 8.62 -11.39
C VAL A 142 1.96 9.66 -11.25
N GLU A 143 1.95 10.60 -12.18
CA GLU A 143 1.02 11.74 -12.19
C GLU A 143 0.82 12.27 -13.60
N ASN A 144 -0.34 12.91 -13.84
CA ASN A 144 -0.58 13.61 -15.10
C ASN A 144 0.11 14.97 -15.07
N GLY A 145 0.97 15.25 -16.04
CA GLY A 145 1.71 16.52 -16.12
C GLY A 145 2.23 16.80 -17.53
N VAL A 146 2.53 18.08 -17.80
CA VAL A 146 2.93 18.55 -19.13
C VAL A 146 4.30 17.99 -19.56
N GLU A 147 5.19 17.68 -18.62
CA GLU A 147 6.54 17.15 -18.89
C GLU A 147 6.66 15.66 -18.55
N ALA A 148 5.52 14.97 -18.38
CA ALA A 148 5.53 13.56 -18.02
C ALA A 148 5.86 12.67 -19.23
N ILE A 149 6.71 11.67 -19.02
CA ILE A 149 6.94 10.62 -20.01
C ILE A 149 5.78 9.59 -19.97
N SER A 150 5.47 9.04 -21.13
CA SER A 150 4.45 7.99 -21.18
C SER A 150 4.87 6.75 -20.39
N LEU A 151 3.92 6.11 -19.69
CA LEU A 151 4.17 4.83 -19.05
C LEU A 151 4.74 3.78 -20.02
N ALA A 152 4.32 3.81 -21.28
CA ALA A 152 4.84 2.89 -22.31
C ALA A 152 6.35 3.01 -22.52
N ASP A 153 6.90 4.22 -22.36
CA ASP A 153 8.31 4.54 -22.58
C ASP A 153 9.14 4.53 -21.31
N SER A 154 8.51 4.46 -20.14
CA SER A 154 9.20 4.61 -18.86
C SER A 154 10.02 3.39 -18.45
N GLY A 155 9.69 2.20 -18.96
CA GLY A 155 10.39 0.95 -18.63
C GLY A 155 11.90 0.96 -18.91
N LYS A 156 12.35 1.67 -19.94
CA LYS A 156 13.79 1.82 -20.28
C LYS A 156 14.60 2.60 -19.24
N HIS A 157 13.94 3.26 -18.31
CA HIS A 157 14.56 4.06 -17.26
C HIS A 157 14.61 3.34 -15.91
N LEU A 158 14.08 2.13 -15.79
CA LEU A 158 14.16 1.34 -14.58
C LEU A 158 15.61 1.05 -14.20
N SER A 159 15.83 0.90 -12.89
CA SER A 159 17.09 0.52 -12.28
C SER A 159 16.91 -0.80 -11.49
N PHE A 160 17.95 -1.26 -10.84
CA PHE A 160 17.86 -2.37 -9.89
C PHE A 160 17.05 -1.98 -8.63
N ARG A 161 17.00 -0.67 -8.30
CA ARG A 161 16.26 -0.14 -7.16
C ARG A 161 15.31 0.96 -7.64
N ASN A 162 14.02 0.74 -7.49
CA ASN A 162 13.00 1.67 -7.97
C ASN A 162 12.02 2.03 -6.86
N LEU A 163 11.64 3.30 -6.81
CA LEU A 163 10.55 3.82 -6.00
C LEU A 163 9.48 4.41 -6.93
N PHE A 164 8.26 3.90 -6.82
CA PHE A 164 7.09 4.43 -7.52
C PHE A 164 6.23 5.22 -6.54
N ILE A 165 6.05 6.51 -6.78
CA ILE A 165 5.27 7.42 -5.95
C ILE A 165 3.92 7.67 -6.59
N PHE A 166 2.85 7.52 -5.81
CA PHE A 166 1.49 7.82 -6.22
C PHE A 166 0.87 8.80 -5.23
N GLY A 167 0.12 9.77 -5.73
CA GLY A 167 -0.58 10.77 -4.93
C GLY A 167 -2.03 10.42 -4.64
N SER A 168 -2.68 11.26 -3.83
CA SER A 168 -4.12 11.19 -3.60
C SER A 168 -4.92 11.59 -4.85
N GLU A 169 -6.18 11.13 -4.93
CA GLU A 169 -7.06 11.38 -6.08
C GLU A 169 -7.36 12.88 -6.33
N GLY A 170 -7.34 13.73 -5.30
CA GLY A 170 -7.67 15.16 -5.42
C GLY A 170 -6.45 16.07 -5.54
N GLU A 171 -5.43 15.83 -4.74
CA GLU A 171 -4.28 16.74 -4.61
C GLU A 171 -3.04 16.26 -5.36
N GLY A 172 -3.05 15.02 -5.86
CA GLY A 172 -1.90 14.42 -6.56
C GLY A 172 -0.69 14.23 -5.63
N ILE A 173 0.50 14.29 -6.21
CA ILE A 173 1.78 14.17 -5.50
C ILE A 173 2.26 15.54 -5.05
N SER A 174 2.75 15.64 -3.81
CA SER A 174 3.28 16.89 -3.26
C SER A 174 4.49 17.39 -4.06
N ARG A 175 4.61 18.72 -4.20
CA ARG A 175 5.73 19.35 -4.90
C ARG A 175 7.10 18.95 -4.34
N ALA A 176 7.16 18.63 -3.03
CA ALA A 176 8.39 18.21 -2.37
C ALA A 176 8.88 16.84 -2.88
N LEU A 177 7.96 15.93 -3.19
CA LEU A 177 8.26 14.61 -3.77
C LEU A 177 8.51 14.70 -5.27
N LEU A 178 7.69 15.47 -6.02
CA LEU A 178 7.89 15.68 -7.46
C LEU A 178 9.30 16.22 -7.78
N ARG A 179 9.80 17.20 -7.00
CA ARG A 179 11.16 17.74 -7.18
C ARG A 179 12.29 16.74 -6.93
N LYS A 180 12.01 15.62 -6.25
CA LYS A 180 12.98 14.56 -5.98
C LYS A 180 12.89 13.41 -6.98
N SER A 181 11.89 13.43 -7.85
CA SER A 181 11.68 12.39 -8.86
C SER A 181 12.64 12.55 -10.02
N HIS A 182 13.20 11.44 -10.47
CA HIS A 182 13.98 11.41 -11.70
C HIS A 182 13.07 11.49 -12.94
N TYR A 183 11.87 10.92 -12.82
CA TYR A 183 10.87 10.88 -13.88
C TYR A 183 9.47 11.12 -13.33
N VAL A 184 8.72 11.96 -14.03
CA VAL A 184 7.26 12.00 -13.90
C VAL A 184 6.69 11.14 -15.01
N VAL A 185 5.83 10.20 -14.66
CA VAL A 185 5.27 9.19 -15.57
C VAL A 185 3.77 9.38 -15.65
N THR A 186 3.22 9.42 -16.87
CA THR A 186 1.77 9.52 -17.06
C THR A 186 1.21 8.24 -17.66
N ILE A 187 0.03 7.83 -17.19
CA ILE A 187 -0.81 6.81 -17.82
C ILE A 187 -1.65 7.51 -18.89
N PRO A 188 -1.43 7.22 -20.19
CA PRO A 188 -2.17 7.92 -21.25
C PRO A 188 -3.67 7.64 -21.17
N MET A 189 -4.46 8.68 -21.00
CA MET A 189 -5.93 8.59 -21.01
C MET A 189 -6.45 8.86 -22.42
N ARG A 190 -7.31 7.99 -22.94
CA ARG A 190 -7.87 8.09 -24.30
C ARG A 190 -9.36 8.48 -24.34
N GLY A 191 -9.98 8.58 -23.17
CA GLY A 191 -11.39 8.90 -22.99
C GLY A 191 -11.60 10.30 -22.42
N HIS A 192 -12.75 10.52 -21.80
CA HIS A 192 -13.15 11.81 -21.21
C HIS A 192 -12.71 11.99 -19.77
N VAL A 193 -12.38 10.91 -19.06
CA VAL A 193 -11.90 10.97 -17.69
C VAL A 193 -10.41 11.33 -17.65
N ASN A 194 -10.01 12.13 -16.67
CA ASN A 194 -8.65 12.65 -16.56
C ASN A 194 -7.71 11.76 -15.72
N SER A 195 -8.25 10.81 -14.98
CA SER A 195 -7.47 9.92 -14.10
C SER A 195 -8.19 8.58 -13.88
N LEU A 196 -7.42 7.60 -13.41
CA LEU A 196 -7.91 6.33 -12.90
C LEU A 196 -7.97 6.38 -11.36
N ASN A 197 -8.77 5.50 -10.76
CA ASN A 197 -8.67 5.24 -9.32
C ASN A 197 -7.23 4.87 -8.93
N LEU A 198 -6.81 5.26 -7.73
CA LEU A 198 -5.44 5.07 -7.24
C LEU A 198 -4.96 3.62 -7.38
N SER A 199 -5.72 2.64 -6.91
CA SER A 199 -5.30 1.23 -6.96
C SER A 199 -5.21 0.71 -8.40
N THR A 200 -6.04 1.23 -9.31
CA THR A 200 -5.96 0.93 -10.74
C THR A 200 -4.72 1.53 -11.35
N SER A 201 -4.37 2.78 -11.01
CA SER A 201 -3.14 3.44 -11.47
C SER A 201 -1.91 2.67 -11.02
N VAL A 202 -1.88 2.22 -9.75
CA VAL A 202 -0.80 1.38 -9.21
C VAL A 202 -0.71 0.07 -9.99
N ALA A 203 -1.84 -0.63 -10.20
CA ALA A 203 -1.87 -1.90 -10.92
C ALA A 203 -1.34 -1.76 -12.35
N VAL A 204 -1.88 -0.80 -13.11
CA VAL A 204 -1.45 -0.56 -14.51
C VAL A 204 0.03 -0.24 -14.58
N THR A 205 0.54 0.57 -13.65
CA THR A 205 1.96 0.96 -13.62
C THR A 205 2.86 -0.24 -13.30
N LEU A 206 2.58 -0.96 -12.23
CA LEU A 206 3.45 -2.06 -11.78
C LEU A 206 3.46 -3.21 -12.77
N TYR A 207 2.29 -3.68 -13.24
CA TYR A 207 2.20 -4.80 -14.19
C TYR A 207 2.66 -4.44 -15.61
N LYS A 208 2.83 -3.12 -15.91
CA LYS A 208 3.46 -2.70 -17.17
C LYS A 208 4.97 -2.65 -17.07
N LEU A 209 5.52 -2.34 -15.86
CA LEU A 209 6.93 -2.05 -15.68
C LEU A 209 7.74 -3.21 -15.09
N LEU A 210 7.12 -4.07 -14.28
CA LEU A 210 7.73 -5.21 -13.60
C LEU A 210 7.30 -6.54 -14.23
#